data_f48bab129eaaaed08232bcd6a7851b91
#
_entry.id   f48bab129eaaaed08232bcd6a7851b91
#
_cell.length_a   1.000
_cell.length_b   1.000
_cell.length_c   1.000
_cell.angle_alpha   90.00
_cell.angle_beta   90.00
_cell.angle_gamma   90.00
#
_symmetry.space_group_name_H-M   'P 1'
#
loop_
_entity.id
_entity.type
_entity.pdbx_description
1 polymer ?
#
loop_
_entity_poly.entity_id
_entity_poly.type
_entity_poly.pdbx_seq_one_letter_code
_entity_poly.pdbx_strand_id
1 'polypeptide(L)'
;MDIASAVVHAAPGRADEVRAQLARLRGVEIHVETPDGRFIVTAEDTVEGSAADAVVQLHRLEGVLSAAMVYQYSDSQEDAP
;
A
#
# COMPACT_ATOMS: atom_id res chain seq x y z
N MET A 1 11.13 1.58 -12.65
CA MET A 1 9.91 1.22 -11.96
C MET A 1 10.07 1.49 -10.48
N ASP A 2 9.10 2.14 -9.88
CA ASP A 2 9.16 2.49 -8.46
C ASP A 2 8.30 1.55 -7.65
N ILE A 3 8.75 1.23 -6.47
CA ILE A 3 8.02 0.37 -5.55
C ILE A 3 8.01 1.06 -4.20
N ALA A 4 6.88 1.10 -3.55
CA ALA A 4 6.73 1.66 -2.23
C ALA A 4 6.12 0.62 -1.31
N SER A 5 6.58 0.55 -0.08
CA SER A 5 5.97 -0.31 0.94
C SER A 5 5.24 0.58 1.93
N ALA A 6 4.12 0.11 2.38
CA ALA A 6 3.31 0.88 3.33
C ALA A 6 2.69 -0.05 4.35
N VAL A 7 2.43 0.48 5.53
CA VAL A 7 1.67 -0.22 6.55
C VAL A 7 0.29 0.42 6.60
N VAL A 8 -0.75 -0.36 6.41
CA VAL A 8 -2.13 0.10 6.44
C VAL A 8 -2.77 -0.45 7.71
N HIS A 9 -3.36 0.42 8.51
CA HIS A 9 -3.99 -0.01 9.75
C HIS A 9 -5.50 0.13 9.59
N ALA A 10 -6.21 -0.97 9.68
CA ALA A 10 -7.67 -0.97 9.55
C ALA A 10 -8.32 -0.66 10.87
N ALA A 11 -9.48 -0.02 10.82
CA ALA A 11 -10.27 0.23 12.02
C ALA A 11 -10.73 -1.09 12.61
N PRO A 12 -10.95 -1.15 13.92
CA PRO A 12 -11.39 -2.40 14.56
C PRO A 12 -12.65 -2.95 13.89
N GLY A 13 -12.59 -4.22 13.56
CA GLY A 13 -13.74 -4.89 12.93
C GLY A 13 -13.88 -4.64 11.45
N ARG A 14 -12.98 -3.89 10.84
CA ARG A 14 -13.10 -3.58 9.42
C ARG A 14 -11.96 -4.15 8.57
N ALA A 15 -11.17 -5.06 9.14
CA ALA A 15 -10.04 -5.61 8.39
C ALA A 15 -10.47 -6.34 7.12
N ASP A 16 -11.60 -7.05 7.15
CA ASP A 16 -12.06 -7.78 5.97
C ASP A 16 -12.42 -6.82 4.86
N GLU A 17 -13.04 -5.69 5.20
CA GLU A 17 -13.41 -4.71 4.22
C GLU A 17 -12.18 -4.05 3.62
N VAL A 18 -11.20 -3.75 4.45
CA VAL A 18 -9.97 -3.13 3.97
C VAL A 18 -9.22 -4.12 3.08
N ARG A 19 -9.17 -5.41 3.46
CA ARG A 19 -8.50 -6.41 2.64
C ARG A 19 -9.13 -6.50 1.26
N ALA A 20 -10.45 -6.48 1.20
CA ALA A 20 -11.13 -6.57 -0.09
C ALA A 20 -10.83 -5.37 -0.97
N GLN A 21 -10.74 -4.19 -0.38
CA GLN A 21 -10.42 -3.01 -1.16
C GLN A 21 -8.98 -3.02 -1.63
N LEU A 22 -8.05 -3.45 -0.78
CA LEU A 22 -6.65 -3.53 -1.18
C LEU A 22 -6.47 -4.51 -2.34
N ALA A 23 -7.21 -5.60 -2.31
CA ALA A 23 -7.09 -6.60 -3.36
C ALA A 23 -7.58 -6.10 -4.72
N ARG A 24 -8.35 -5.01 -4.75
CA ARG A 24 -8.84 -4.49 -6.00
C ARG A 24 -7.94 -3.44 -6.61
N LEU A 25 -6.96 -2.96 -5.85
CA LEU A 25 -6.10 -1.90 -6.35
C LEU A 25 -5.01 -2.49 -7.23
N ARG A 26 -4.82 -1.91 -8.41
CA ARG A 26 -3.78 -2.37 -9.31
C ARG A 26 -2.44 -1.98 -8.77
N GLY A 27 -1.47 -2.87 -8.89
CA GLY A 27 -0.12 -2.60 -8.45
C GLY A 27 0.07 -2.71 -6.95
N VAL A 28 -0.96 -3.04 -6.20
CA VAL A 28 -0.86 -3.17 -4.75
C VAL A 28 -0.93 -4.64 -4.38
N GLU A 29 0.02 -5.09 -3.57
CA GLU A 29 0.06 -6.48 -3.16
C GLU A 29 0.15 -6.55 -1.65
N ILE A 30 -0.65 -7.40 -1.02
CA ILE A 30 -0.64 -7.60 0.40
C ILE A 30 0.35 -8.71 0.72
N HIS A 31 1.33 -8.43 1.56
CA HIS A 31 2.32 -9.42 1.91
C HIS A 31 2.09 -10.00 3.30
N VAL A 32 1.62 -9.21 4.23
CA VAL A 32 1.40 -9.64 5.60
C VAL A 32 0.11 -9.01 6.11
N GLU A 33 -0.64 -9.79 6.86
CA GLU A 33 -1.81 -9.27 7.55
C GLU A 33 -1.69 -9.73 8.99
N THR A 34 -1.74 -8.83 9.94
CA THR A 34 -1.60 -9.17 11.35
C THR A 34 -2.97 -9.29 12.00
N PRO A 35 -3.08 -10.02 13.11
CA PRO A 35 -4.38 -10.19 13.77
C PRO A 35 -4.97 -8.89 14.27
N ASP A 36 -4.15 -7.87 14.50
CA ASP A 36 -4.64 -6.60 14.99
C ASP A 36 -5.06 -5.65 13.87
N GLY A 37 -5.15 -6.14 12.66
CA GLY A 37 -5.70 -5.32 11.57
C GLY A 37 -4.68 -4.48 10.81
N ARG A 38 -3.43 -4.85 10.83
CA ARG A 38 -2.41 -4.16 10.04
C ARG A 38 -2.06 -4.98 8.83
N PHE A 39 -1.80 -4.29 7.72
CA PHE A 39 -1.44 -4.93 6.48
C PHE A 39 -0.13 -4.33 6.00
N ILE A 40 0.81 -5.16 5.64
CA ILE A 40 2.04 -4.68 5.00
C ILE A 40 1.85 -4.92 3.52
N VAL A 41 1.88 -3.85 2.75
CA VAL A 41 1.60 -3.92 1.31
C VAL A 41 2.71 -3.27 0.53
N THR A 42 2.85 -3.65 -0.72
CA THR A 42 3.72 -2.94 -1.65
C THR A 42 2.86 -2.37 -2.76
N ALA A 43 3.27 -1.24 -3.28
CA ALA A 43 2.61 -0.61 -4.41
C ALA A 43 3.67 -0.32 -5.45
N GLU A 44 3.37 -0.56 -6.72
CA GLU A 44 4.31 -0.28 -7.78
C GLU A 44 3.64 0.56 -8.84
N ASP A 45 4.42 1.17 -9.69
CA ASP A 45 3.88 1.99 -10.77
C ASP A 45 3.04 1.13 -11.68
N THR A 46 1.94 1.71 -12.13
CA THR A 46 1.08 1.07 -13.12
C THR A 46 0.81 2.07 -14.22
N VAL A 47 0.12 1.65 -15.25
CA VAL A 47 -0.25 2.58 -16.32
C VAL A 47 -1.24 3.62 -15.83
N GLU A 48 -1.90 3.39 -14.71
CA GLU A 48 -2.85 4.35 -14.21
C GLU A 48 -2.25 5.32 -13.22
N GLY A 49 -1.08 5.07 -12.71
CA GLY A 49 -0.49 5.99 -11.75
C GLY A 49 0.78 5.46 -11.15
N SER A 50 1.43 6.27 -10.34
CA SER A 50 2.70 5.92 -9.72
C SER A 50 2.48 5.20 -8.41
N ALA A 51 3.55 4.59 -7.88
CA ALA A 51 3.49 3.97 -6.57
C ALA A 51 3.10 4.98 -5.50
N ALA A 52 3.57 6.23 -5.63
CA ALA A 52 3.22 7.26 -4.65
C ALA A 52 1.74 7.59 -4.70
N ASP A 53 1.15 7.60 -5.90
CA ASP A 53 -0.28 7.84 -6.01
C ASP A 53 -1.07 6.72 -5.36
N ALA A 54 -0.60 5.49 -5.49
CA ALA A 54 -1.27 4.35 -4.87
C ALA A 54 -1.26 4.50 -3.35
N VAL A 55 -0.14 4.94 -2.77
CA VAL A 55 -0.06 5.13 -1.34
C VAL A 55 -1.05 6.20 -0.88
N VAL A 56 -1.19 7.27 -1.66
CA VAL A 56 -2.17 8.30 -1.33
C VAL A 56 -3.58 7.70 -1.32
N GLN A 57 -3.88 6.82 -2.27
CA GLN A 57 -5.19 6.22 -2.32
C GLN A 57 -5.46 5.32 -1.13
N LEU A 58 -4.44 4.72 -0.52
CA LEU A 58 -4.65 3.87 0.62
C LEU A 58 -5.30 4.64 1.78
N HIS A 59 -5.01 5.94 1.90
CA HIS A 59 -5.61 6.72 2.96
C HIS A 59 -7.09 6.98 2.72
N ARG A 60 -7.56 6.77 1.51
CA ARG A 60 -8.95 7.06 1.17
C ARG A 60 -9.85 5.85 1.22
N LEU A 61 -9.31 4.68 1.50
CA LEU A 61 -10.11 3.48 1.55
C LEU A 61 -10.98 3.49 2.80
N GLU A 62 -12.18 2.93 2.66
CA GLU A 62 -13.07 2.89 3.79
C GLU A 62 -12.55 1.93 4.83
N GLY A 63 -12.62 2.30 6.09
CA GLY A 63 -12.18 1.44 7.16
C GLY A 63 -10.70 1.57 7.50
N VAL A 64 -9.96 2.43 6.80
CA VAL A 64 -8.55 2.62 7.07
C VAL A 64 -8.38 3.72 8.10
N LEU A 65 -7.71 3.42 9.22
CA LEU A 65 -7.40 4.41 10.21
C LEU A 65 -6.16 5.18 9.84
N SER A 66 -5.17 4.50 9.31
CA SER A 66 -3.94 5.17 8.93
C SER A 66 -3.23 4.34 7.88
N ALA A 67 -2.41 4.99 7.10
CA ALA A 67 -1.55 4.33 6.13
C ALA A 67 -0.25 5.13 6.10
N ALA A 68 0.87 4.46 6.22
CA ALA A 68 2.16 5.13 6.27
C ALA A 68 3.14 4.44 5.35
N MET A 69 3.83 5.22 4.53
CA MET A 69 4.87 4.68 3.68
C MET A 69 6.08 4.39 4.53
N VAL A 70 6.61 3.18 4.48
CA VAL A 70 7.76 2.81 5.26
C VAL A 70 9.01 2.63 4.42
N TYR A 71 8.86 2.47 3.13
CA TYR A 71 10.02 2.27 2.25
C TYR A 71 9.65 2.59 0.82
N GLN A 72 10.57 3.20 0.11
CA GLN A 72 10.35 3.46 -1.31
C GLN A 72 11.63 3.13 -2.05
N TYR A 73 11.54 2.40 -3.14
CA TYR A 73 12.69 2.04 -3.96
C TYR A 73 12.39 2.46 -5.39
N SER A 74 13.33 3.08 -6.02
CA SER A 74 13.20 3.49 -7.40
C SER A 74 14.33 2.90 -8.20
N ASP A 75 13.98 2.11 -9.26
CA ASP A 75 14.94 1.52 -10.07
C ASP A 75 15.64 2.52 -10.86
N SER A 76 15.11 3.67 -11.04
CA SER A 76 15.68 4.64 -11.92
C SER A 76 16.88 5.27 -11.34
N GLN A 77 17.28 5.03 -10.14
CA GLN A 77 18.38 5.63 -9.65
C GLN A 77 19.47 4.84 -9.50
N GLU A 78 19.52 3.91 -10.08
CA GLU A 78 20.54 3.08 -9.97
C GLU A 78 21.79 3.56 -9.89
N ASP A 79 22.08 4.47 -10.34
CA ASP A 79 23.31 4.90 -10.45
C ASP A 79 23.94 5.33 -9.32
N ALA A 80 23.58 5.41 -8.52
CA ALA A 80 24.08 5.94 -7.50
C ALA A 80 25.32 5.68 -7.22
N PRO A 81 26.04 5.91 -7.00
CA PRO A 81 27.24 5.97 -6.66
C PRO A 81 27.98 5.73 -6.41
#